data_3baeaaaa2c75ec4b80af1e1edc7ce4ab
#
_entry.id   3baeaaaa2c75ec4b80af1e1edc7ce4ab
#
_cell.length_a   1.000
_cell.length_b   1.000
_cell.length_c   1.000
_cell.angle_alpha   90.00
_cell.angle_beta   90.00
_cell.angle_gamma   90.00
#
_symmetry.space_group_name_H-M   'P 1'
#
loop_
_entity.id
_entity.type
_entity.pdbx_description
1 polymer ?
#
loop_
_entity_poly.entity_id
_entity_poly.type
_entity_poly.pdbx_seq_one_letter_code
_entity_poly.pdbx_strand_id
1 'polypeptide(L)'
;MVKDFFTAKREWSKYKDMILGYYLTPYLPKVFRLGKPVVIVDCFAGAGRFDDGTDGSPRIIAQAIEKWASNGRPVEALLLEEKKTLFRQLEDNVREFGSLCRPVHGSFEDAVAEIERIARTHTVFVYIDPYGLKPLKFSLLSSIYRHLKSGTSVEVLMNFNSPSLVRNGRASLGLTQKDVPEDEWFIDSEEEAKRTMSPEEIDDIAGGHYWRSIVSSEMNFPEMEEGCVREYIVQMRRYFQGVFNYPIKEKYTHKIPKYRLIFGSRHPDAMLLINDAVCNARDRFLKKERVDGWLFDLRQEDEKHDPTRLQETIRTVLGGFEKLKRRDLIVRSLENVFGEYKESEHKAAITALLKEGTIFSESCKTRINDDVWLSARPFQRGI
;
A
#
# COMPACT_ATOMS: atom_id res chain seq x y z
N MET A 1 15.76 1.14 25.20
CA MET A 1 16.42 0.99 23.87
C MET A 1 15.60 1.51 22.70
N VAL A 2 14.95 2.67 22.84
CA VAL A 2 14.33 3.40 21.71
C VAL A 2 15.40 4.11 20.85
N LYS A 3 16.65 4.21 21.33
CA LYS A 3 17.74 4.90 20.63
C LYS A 3 18.18 4.27 19.31
N ASP A 4 18.04 2.94 19.15
CA ASP A 4 18.56 2.26 17.95
C ASP A 4 17.66 2.36 16.72
N PHE A 5 16.38 2.69 16.86
CA PHE A 5 15.44 2.75 15.75
C PHE A 5 15.68 3.97 14.84
N PHE A 6 16.10 5.09 15.39
CA PHE A 6 16.33 6.34 14.65
C PHE A 6 17.79 6.54 14.20
N THR A 7 18.75 5.71 14.68
CA THR A 7 20.18 5.85 14.35
C THR A 7 20.49 5.62 12.88
N ALA A 8 19.90 4.60 12.26
CA ALA A 8 20.05 4.37 10.82
C ALA A 8 18.77 3.74 10.25
N LYS A 9 18.37 4.23 9.09
CA LYS A 9 17.17 3.74 8.41
C LYS A 9 17.37 2.32 7.91
N ARG A 10 16.53 1.40 8.35
CA ARG A 10 16.55 -0.01 7.92
C ARG A 10 16.20 -0.15 6.44
N GLU A 11 16.77 -1.14 5.75
CA GLU A 11 16.56 -1.33 4.30
C GLU A 11 15.08 -1.52 3.93
N TRP A 12 14.33 -2.30 4.70
CA TRP A 12 12.89 -2.46 4.50
C TRP A 12 12.10 -1.13 4.69
N SER A 13 12.56 -0.22 5.55
CA SER A 13 11.98 1.12 5.68
C SER A 13 12.30 2.00 4.47
N LYS A 14 13.52 1.90 3.94
CA LYS A 14 13.90 2.59 2.68
C LYS A 14 13.05 2.10 1.52
N TYR A 15 12.77 0.79 1.46
CA TYR A 15 11.94 0.20 0.42
C TYR A 15 10.50 0.76 0.45
N LYS A 16 9.89 0.81 1.63
CA LYS A 16 8.56 1.39 1.83
C LYS A 16 8.50 2.85 1.41
N ASP A 17 9.49 3.65 1.80
CA ASP A 17 9.57 5.06 1.46
C ASP A 17 9.83 5.30 -0.04
N MET A 18 10.54 4.40 -0.71
CA MET A 18 10.64 4.41 -2.17
C MET A 18 9.29 4.22 -2.83
N ILE A 19 8.46 3.29 -2.33
CA ILE A 19 7.10 3.08 -2.85
C ILE A 19 6.27 4.37 -2.69
N LEU A 20 6.32 5.01 -1.52
CA LEU A 20 5.63 6.28 -1.27
C LEU A 20 6.05 7.36 -2.27
N GLY A 21 7.35 7.57 -2.45
CA GLY A 21 7.88 8.56 -3.39
C GLY A 21 7.53 8.27 -4.85
N TYR A 22 7.64 7.01 -5.27
CA TYR A 22 7.26 6.58 -6.62
C TYR A 22 5.76 6.69 -6.87
N TYR A 23 4.94 6.54 -5.84
CA TYR A 23 3.49 6.73 -5.95
C TYR A 23 3.12 8.21 -6.06
N LEU A 24 3.61 9.07 -5.17
CA LEU A 24 3.24 10.48 -5.12
C LEU A 24 3.62 11.24 -6.39
N THR A 25 4.73 10.89 -7.03
CA THR A 25 5.22 11.55 -8.24
C THR A 25 4.18 11.54 -9.39
N PRO A 26 3.64 10.40 -9.83
CA PRO A 26 2.60 10.37 -10.86
C PRO A 26 1.17 10.61 -10.32
N TYR A 27 0.92 10.48 -9.03
CA TYR A 27 -0.36 10.72 -8.38
C TYR A 27 -0.76 12.20 -8.46
N LEU A 28 0.12 13.10 -8.03
CA LEU A 28 -0.18 14.52 -7.93
C LEU A 28 -0.68 15.15 -9.26
N PRO A 29 -0.03 14.98 -10.43
CA PRO A 29 -0.55 15.54 -11.68
C PRO A 29 -1.90 14.97 -12.09
N LYS A 30 -2.22 13.73 -11.70
CA LYS A 30 -3.54 13.13 -11.99
C LYS A 30 -4.62 13.70 -11.09
N VAL A 31 -4.36 13.80 -9.79
CA VAL A 31 -5.35 14.23 -8.81
C VAL A 31 -5.68 15.72 -8.94
N PHE A 32 -4.74 16.57 -9.36
CA PHE A 32 -5.01 17.97 -9.66
C PHE A 32 -6.01 18.19 -10.79
N ARG A 33 -6.23 17.20 -11.67
CA ARG A 33 -7.27 17.26 -12.70
C ARG A 33 -8.68 17.26 -12.13
N LEU A 34 -8.85 16.84 -10.88
CA LEU A 34 -10.14 16.88 -10.17
C LEU A 34 -10.55 18.31 -9.77
N GLY A 35 -9.64 19.30 -9.91
CA GLY A 35 -9.90 20.69 -9.61
C GLY A 35 -10.12 21.03 -8.14
N LYS A 36 -9.74 20.11 -7.22
CA LYS A 36 -9.86 20.30 -5.77
C LYS A 36 -8.48 20.49 -5.14
N PRO A 37 -8.40 21.17 -3.98
CA PRO A 37 -7.18 21.18 -3.19
C PRO A 37 -6.82 19.77 -2.74
N VAL A 38 -5.52 19.53 -2.59
CA VAL A 38 -4.96 18.22 -2.23
C VAL A 38 -4.32 18.30 -0.85
N VAL A 39 -4.63 17.36 0.03
CA VAL A 39 -3.96 17.20 1.32
C VAL A 39 -3.35 15.82 1.41
N ILE A 40 -2.06 15.77 1.68
CA ILE A 40 -1.36 14.53 2.03
C ILE A 40 -1.26 14.47 3.55
N VAL A 41 -1.84 13.45 4.15
CA VAL A 41 -1.81 13.26 5.61
C VAL A 41 -0.81 12.15 5.93
N ASP A 42 0.20 12.48 6.72
CA ASP A 42 1.08 11.50 7.37
C ASP A 42 0.65 11.34 8.82
N CYS A 43 0.05 10.20 9.12
CA CYS A 43 -0.57 9.95 10.42
C CYS A 43 0.43 9.60 11.53
N PHE A 44 1.69 9.32 11.18
CA PHE A 44 2.75 8.89 12.11
C PHE A 44 4.10 9.43 11.62
N ALA A 45 4.22 10.76 11.60
CA ALA A 45 5.29 11.47 10.92
C ALA A 45 6.71 11.24 11.50
N GLY A 46 6.80 10.87 12.79
CA GLY A 46 8.10 10.73 13.46
C GLY A 46 8.87 12.05 13.50
N ALA A 47 10.19 11.96 13.51
CA ALA A 47 11.07 13.13 13.51
C ALA A 47 11.22 13.79 12.11
N GLY A 48 10.72 13.17 11.04
CA GLY A 48 10.89 13.65 9.67
C GLY A 48 12.25 13.36 9.03
N ARG A 49 13.29 13.14 9.83
CA ARG A 49 14.64 12.75 9.38
C ARG A 49 15.27 11.78 10.37
N PHE A 50 16.05 10.85 9.89
CA PHE A 50 16.83 9.92 10.70
C PHE A 50 18.17 10.54 11.11
N ASP A 51 18.84 9.99 12.15
CA ASP A 51 20.13 10.49 12.65
C ASP A 51 21.26 10.33 11.62
N ASP A 52 21.13 9.36 10.69
CA ASP A 52 22.06 9.20 9.55
C ASP A 52 21.84 10.21 8.41
N GLY A 53 20.94 11.17 8.60
CA GLY A 53 20.62 12.21 7.64
C GLY A 53 19.62 11.78 6.55
N THR A 54 19.15 10.52 6.53
CA THR A 54 18.16 10.08 5.55
C THR A 54 16.77 10.66 5.84
N ASP A 55 16.06 11.03 4.78
CA ASP A 55 14.71 11.60 4.90
C ASP A 55 13.69 10.53 5.31
N GLY A 56 12.79 10.90 6.23
CA GLY A 56 11.57 10.16 6.56
C GLY A 56 10.40 10.54 5.65
N SER A 57 9.26 9.87 5.85
CA SER A 57 8.03 10.14 5.07
C SER A 57 7.61 11.61 5.01
N PRO A 58 7.69 12.43 6.11
CA PRO A 58 7.32 13.84 6.05
C PRO A 58 8.10 14.64 5.01
N ARG A 59 9.40 14.42 4.93
CA ARG A 59 10.26 15.13 3.98
C ARG A 59 10.09 14.63 2.55
N ILE A 60 9.89 13.32 2.37
CA ILE A 60 9.55 12.73 1.06
C ILE A 60 8.25 13.32 0.54
N ILE A 61 7.23 13.45 1.39
CA ILE A 61 5.96 14.10 1.05
C ILE A 61 6.17 15.57 0.71
N ALA A 62 6.89 16.31 1.55
CA ALA A 62 7.16 17.73 1.35
C ALA A 62 7.86 18.00 0.00
N GLN A 63 8.92 17.24 -0.32
CA GLN A 63 9.64 17.33 -1.59
C GLN A 63 8.74 16.98 -2.79
N ALA A 64 7.85 16.01 -2.64
CA ALA A 64 6.92 15.63 -3.71
C ALA A 64 5.91 16.74 -4.04
N ILE A 65 5.42 17.48 -3.03
CA ILE A 65 4.42 18.54 -3.21
C ILE A 65 5.01 19.91 -3.54
N GLU A 66 6.26 20.19 -3.13
CA GLU A 66 6.92 21.49 -3.28
C GLU A 66 6.88 22.02 -4.71
N LYS A 67 7.24 21.20 -5.68
CA LYS A 67 7.20 21.55 -7.11
C LYS A 67 5.81 22.01 -7.57
N TRP A 68 4.77 21.40 -7.06
CA TRP A 68 3.39 21.68 -7.44
C TRP A 68 2.87 22.95 -6.77
N ALA A 69 3.21 23.15 -5.51
CA ALA A 69 2.89 24.36 -4.76
C ALA A 69 3.56 25.59 -5.37
N SER A 70 4.84 25.48 -5.77
CA SER A 70 5.57 26.54 -6.47
C SER A 70 4.94 26.94 -7.81
N ASN A 71 4.16 26.03 -8.42
CA ASN A 71 3.37 26.30 -9.62
C ASN A 71 1.91 26.73 -9.31
N GLY A 72 1.65 27.18 -8.07
CA GLY A 72 0.33 27.69 -7.66
C GLY A 72 -0.75 26.62 -7.48
N ARG A 73 -0.40 25.33 -7.38
CA ARG A 73 -1.37 24.27 -7.10
C ARG A 73 -1.68 24.23 -5.61
N PRO A 74 -2.97 24.20 -5.20
CA PRO A 74 -3.36 24.14 -3.79
C PRO A 74 -3.09 22.74 -3.24
N VAL A 75 -1.96 22.58 -2.56
CA VAL A 75 -1.52 21.33 -1.93
C VAL A 75 -0.79 21.62 -0.63
N GLU A 76 -1.04 20.81 0.39
CA GLU A 76 -0.35 20.84 1.68
C GLU A 76 -0.14 19.42 2.23
N ALA A 77 0.80 19.30 3.17
CA ALA A 77 1.01 18.11 3.99
C ALA A 77 0.58 18.38 5.43
N LEU A 78 -0.30 17.51 5.97
CA LEU A 78 -0.65 17.44 7.37
C LEU A 78 0.17 16.32 8.01
N LEU A 79 1.02 16.66 9.00
CA LEU A 79 2.01 15.76 9.57
C LEU A 79 1.74 15.57 11.07
N LEU A 80 1.28 14.38 11.47
CA LEU A 80 0.88 14.08 12.85
C LEU A 80 2.00 13.36 13.60
N GLU A 81 2.33 13.83 14.80
CA GLU A 81 3.26 13.16 15.70
C GLU A 81 2.82 13.33 17.15
N GLU A 82 2.63 12.20 17.85
CA GLU A 82 2.17 12.15 19.23
C GLU A 82 3.27 12.43 20.24
N LYS A 83 4.50 11.95 19.98
CA LYS A 83 5.62 12.09 20.91
C LYS A 83 6.21 13.49 20.83
N LYS A 84 6.07 14.27 21.90
CA LYS A 84 6.53 15.67 21.98
C LYS A 84 8.00 15.88 21.57
N THR A 85 8.87 14.92 21.86
CA THR A 85 10.29 15.00 21.48
C THR A 85 10.48 14.89 19.97
N LEU A 86 9.80 13.92 19.32
CA LEU A 86 9.82 13.72 17.88
C LEU A 86 9.11 14.86 17.16
N PHE A 87 8.00 15.35 17.71
CA PHE A 87 7.27 16.49 17.15
C PHE A 87 8.14 17.75 17.03
N ARG A 88 8.94 18.08 18.06
CA ARG A 88 9.88 19.22 17.99
C ARG A 88 10.93 19.03 16.89
N GLN A 89 11.46 17.81 16.75
CA GLN A 89 12.39 17.49 15.68
C GLN A 89 11.71 17.58 14.31
N LEU A 90 10.45 17.13 14.21
CA LEU A 90 9.65 17.24 12.99
C LEU A 90 9.49 18.69 12.56
N GLU A 91 9.10 19.60 13.50
CA GLU A 91 8.97 21.04 13.22
C GLU A 91 10.27 21.61 12.67
N ASP A 92 11.41 21.25 13.26
CA ASP A 92 12.72 21.71 12.79
C ASP A 92 13.08 21.15 11.42
N ASN A 93 12.83 19.86 11.20
CA ASN A 93 13.19 19.14 9.97
C ASN A 93 12.32 19.47 8.76
N VAL A 94 11.11 20.02 8.96
CA VAL A 94 10.24 20.47 7.85
C VAL A 94 10.14 21.98 7.72
N ARG A 95 10.80 22.75 8.58
CA ARG A 95 10.76 24.22 8.61
C ARG A 95 11.07 24.86 7.26
N GLU A 96 12.01 24.32 6.51
CA GLU A 96 12.41 24.83 5.19
C GLU A 96 11.27 24.82 4.16
N PHE A 97 10.27 23.95 4.32
CA PHE A 97 9.11 23.87 3.43
C PHE A 97 8.00 24.87 3.79
N GLY A 98 8.15 25.62 4.89
CA GLY A 98 7.23 26.69 5.30
C GLY A 98 5.80 26.22 5.44
N SER A 99 4.86 26.96 4.85
CA SER A 99 3.41 26.69 4.94
C SER A 99 2.95 25.44 4.16
N LEU A 100 3.82 24.79 3.39
CA LEU A 100 3.49 23.54 2.70
C LEU A 100 3.33 22.37 3.67
N CYS A 101 4.01 22.43 4.81
CA CYS A 101 3.97 21.41 5.84
C CYS A 101 3.33 21.98 7.10
N ARG A 102 2.29 21.31 7.56
CA ARG A 102 1.59 21.65 8.80
C ARG A 102 1.79 20.52 9.82
N PRO A 103 2.85 20.60 10.65
CA PRO A 103 3.02 19.64 11.74
C PRO A 103 1.96 19.87 12.82
N VAL A 104 1.42 18.78 13.37
CA VAL A 104 0.40 18.78 14.43
C VAL A 104 0.83 17.82 15.53
N HIS A 105 0.93 18.33 16.76
CA HIS A 105 1.18 17.53 17.95
C HIS A 105 -0.11 16.88 18.44
N GLY A 106 -0.20 15.57 18.34
CA GLY A 106 -1.36 14.79 18.75
C GLY A 106 -1.33 13.38 18.21
N SER A 107 -2.22 12.54 18.72
CA SER A 107 -2.41 11.18 18.25
C SER A 107 -3.19 11.14 16.93
N PHE A 108 -3.10 10.00 16.23
CA PHE A 108 -3.96 9.76 15.07
C PHE A 108 -5.46 9.82 15.45
N GLU A 109 -5.83 9.26 16.62
CA GLU A 109 -7.19 9.24 17.13
C GLU A 109 -7.75 10.67 17.28
N ASP A 110 -6.96 11.60 17.83
CA ASP A 110 -7.36 13.00 18.00
C ASP A 110 -7.55 13.72 16.65
N ALA A 111 -6.79 13.34 15.63
CA ALA A 111 -6.81 13.98 14.33
C ALA A 111 -7.91 13.47 13.38
N VAL A 112 -8.54 12.33 13.67
CA VAL A 112 -9.56 11.71 12.79
C VAL A 112 -10.66 12.70 12.40
N ALA A 113 -11.21 13.43 13.35
CA ALA A 113 -12.29 14.40 13.09
C ALA A 113 -11.85 15.54 12.14
N GLU A 114 -10.59 15.98 12.23
CA GLU A 114 -10.03 16.97 11.30
C GLU A 114 -9.83 16.38 9.91
N ILE A 115 -9.28 15.18 9.81
CA ILE A 115 -9.10 14.46 8.54
C ILE A 115 -10.46 14.26 7.85
N GLU A 116 -11.50 13.86 8.60
CA GLU A 116 -12.86 13.75 8.09
C GLU A 116 -13.39 15.09 7.54
N ARG A 117 -13.16 16.18 8.26
CA ARG A 117 -13.58 17.52 7.82
C ARG A 117 -12.88 17.93 6.53
N ILE A 118 -11.57 17.67 6.42
CA ILE A 118 -10.77 17.93 5.22
C ILE A 118 -11.27 17.09 4.06
N ALA A 119 -11.53 15.80 4.27
CA ALA A 119 -11.99 14.87 3.24
C ALA A 119 -13.33 15.24 2.58
N ARG A 120 -14.12 16.11 3.20
CA ARG A 120 -15.39 16.61 2.61
C ARG A 120 -15.17 17.56 1.44
N THR A 121 -14.07 18.29 1.41
CA THR A 121 -13.81 19.37 0.45
C THR A 121 -12.53 19.20 -0.36
N HIS A 122 -11.59 18.42 0.14
CA HIS A 122 -10.26 18.20 -0.45
C HIS A 122 -10.13 16.77 -0.98
N THR A 123 -9.25 16.59 -1.92
CA THR A 123 -8.71 15.26 -2.22
C THR A 123 -7.66 14.92 -1.18
N VAL A 124 -7.77 13.74 -0.57
CA VAL A 124 -6.90 13.34 0.54
C VAL A 124 -6.18 12.04 0.22
N PHE A 125 -4.88 12.06 0.43
CA PHE A 125 -4.08 10.84 0.50
C PHE A 125 -3.65 10.62 1.95
N VAL A 126 -4.01 9.49 2.53
CA VAL A 126 -3.72 9.16 3.94
C VAL A 126 -2.62 8.11 3.98
N TYR A 127 -1.46 8.47 4.52
CA TYR A 127 -0.35 7.60 4.79
C TYR A 127 -0.35 7.19 6.27
N ILE A 128 -0.38 5.88 6.55
CA ILE A 128 -0.56 5.32 7.88
C ILE A 128 0.59 4.35 8.15
N ASP A 129 1.55 4.75 8.97
CA ASP A 129 2.75 3.99 9.29
C ASP A 129 3.01 3.93 10.81
N PRO A 130 2.12 3.25 11.56
CA PRO A 130 2.18 3.25 13.02
C PRO A 130 3.30 2.37 13.56
N TYR A 131 3.73 2.68 14.77
CA TYR A 131 4.46 1.74 15.62
C TYR A 131 3.46 0.77 16.25
N GLY A 132 3.41 -0.47 15.73
CA GLY A 132 2.52 -1.50 16.24
C GLY A 132 1.08 -1.43 15.71
N LEU A 133 0.22 -2.29 16.28
CA LEU A 133 -1.15 -2.48 15.81
C LEU A 133 -2.17 -1.55 16.47
N LYS A 134 -1.95 -1.17 17.72
CA LYS A 134 -2.95 -0.51 18.57
C LYS A 134 -3.61 0.73 17.93
N PRO A 135 -2.87 1.59 17.19
CA PRO A 135 -3.46 2.77 16.56
C PRO A 135 -4.38 2.44 15.37
N LEU A 136 -4.33 1.20 14.83
CA LEU A 136 -5.05 0.80 13.61
C LEU A 136 -6.48 0.35 13.88
N LYS A 137 -7.19 0.96 14.84
CA LYS A 137 -8.60 0.67 15.09
C LYS A 137 -9.43 0.89 13.81
N PHE A 138 -10.09 -0.16 13.34
CA PHE A 138 -10.87 -0.11 12.11
C PHE A 138 -12.06 0.86 12.22
N SER A 139 -12.60 1.04 13.42
CA SER A 139 -13.64 2.04 13.71
C SER A 139 -13.19 3.46 13.34
N LEU A 140 -11.95 3.86 13.69
CA LEU A 140 -11.35 5.15 13.34
C LEU A 140 -11.10 5.27 11.83
N LEU A 141 -10.49 4.24 11.24
CA LEU A 141 -10.20 4.22 9.80
C LEU A 141 -11.49 4.29 8.97
N SER A 142 -12.50 3.54 9.36
CA SER A 142 -13.78 3.49 8.66
C SER A 142 -14.53 4.81 8.70
N SER A 143 -14.34 5.62 9.73
CA SER A 143 -14.98 6.96 9.82
C SER A 143 -14.45 7.89 8.72
N ILE A 144 -13.13 7.89 8.48
CA ILE A 144 -12.52 8.62 7.37
C ILE A 144 -13.03 8.09 6.02
N TYR A 145 -13.08 6.77 5.86
CA TYR A 145 -13.46 6.13 4.59
C TYR A 145 -14.92 6.35 4.20
N ARG A 146 -15.83 6.52 5.17
CA ARG A 146 -17.26 6.79 4.90
C ARG A 146 -17.51 8.06 4.10
N HIS A 147 -16.63 9.06 4.21
CA HIS A 147 -16.74 10.32 3.46
C HIS A 147 -16.43 10.21 1.98
N LEU A 148 -15.93 9.06 1.51
CA LEU A 148 -15.72 8.75 0.09
C LEU A 148 -16.98 8.90 -0.78
N LYS A 149 -18.18 8.88 -0.18
CA LYS A 149 -19.46 9.01 -0.90
C LYS A 149 -19.76 10.43 -1.40
N SER A 150 -19.02 11.44 -0.94
CA SER A 150 -19.33 12.87 -1.18
C SER A 150 -18.68 13.48 -2.41
N GLY A 151 -18.12 12.68 -3.35
CA GLY A 151 -17.50 13.19 -4.57
C GLY A 151 -16.07 13.73 -4.39
N THR A 152 -15.46 13.51 -3.22
CA THR A 152 -14.04 13.71 -2.97
C THR A 152 -13.30 12.38 -3.11
N SER A 153 -12.01 12.42 -3.47
CA SER A 153 -11.15 11.23 -3.50
C SER A 153 -10.42 11.11 -2.17
N VAL A 154 -10.53 9.95 -1.54
CA VAL A 154 -9.67 9.55 -0.42
C VAL A 154 -8.98 8.26 -0.81
N GLU A 155 -7.67 8.24 -0.69
CA GLU A 155 -6.83 7.07 -0.92
C GLU A 155 -6.01 6.78 0.33
N VAL A 156 -5.72 5.53 0.59
CA VAL A 156 -4.95 5.12 1.76
C VAL A 156 -3.78 4.25 1.36
N LEU A 157 -2.63 4.50 1.95
CA LEU A 157 -1.48 3.62 1.95
C LEU A 157 -1.10 3.34 3.40
N MET A 158 -1.29 2.09 3.84
CA MET A 158 -1.14 1.70 5.22
C MET A 158 -0.08 0.61 5.37
N ASN A 159 0.79 0.78 6.35
CA ASN A 159 1.72 -0.24 6.80
C ASN A 159 1.07 -1.08 7.91
N PHE A 160 0.60 -2.27 7.58
CA PHE A 160 -0.16 -3.15 8.46
C PHE A 160 0.72 -4.27 9.01
N ASN A 161 0.95 -4.29 10.33
CA ASN A 161 1.71 -5.34 10.99
C ASN A 161 0.85 -6.61 11.18
N SER A 162 0.62 -7.32 10.09
CA SER A 162 -0.21 -8.53 10.08
C SER A 162 0.36 -9.68 10.91
N PRO A 163 1.69 -9.91 11.02
CA PRO A 163 2.23 -10.89 11.96
C PRO A 163 1.89 -10.57 13.42
N SER A 164 1.92 -9.30 13.82
CA SER A 164 1.49 -8.88 15.16
C SER A 164 0.00 -9.14 15.40
N LEU A 165 -0.85 -9.01 14.39
CA LEU A 165 -2.27 -9.37 14.52
C LEU A 165 -2.43 -10.85 14.89
N VAL A 166 -1.73 -11.75 14.20
CA VAL A 166 -1.78 -13.20 14.49
C VAL A 166 -1.24 -13.51 15.88
N ARG A 167 -0.07 -12.95 16.26
CA ARG A 167 0.54 -13.17 17.57
C ARG A 167 -0.35 -12.68 18.72
N ASN A 168 -0.84 -11.44 18.63
CA ASN A 168 -1.74 -10.88 19.63
C ASN A 168 -3.07 -11.63 19.68
N GLY A 169 -3.60 -12.06 18.52
CA GLY A 169 -4.81 -12.87 18.44
C GLY A 169 -4.67 -14.18 19.17
N ARG A 170 -3.59 -14.93 18.94
CA ARG A 170 -3.33 -16.18 19.66
C ARG A 170 -3.16 -15.97 21.16
N ALA A 171 -2.35 -14.96 21.55
CA ALA A 171 -2.12 -14.61 22.94
C ALA A 171 -3.44 -14.23 23.66
N SER A 172 -4.31 -13.44 23.03
CA SER A 172 -5.58 -13.01 23.60
C SER A 172 -6.57 -14.15 23.84
N LEU A 173 -6.44 -15.24 23.09
CA LEU A 173 -7.25 -16.47 23.26
C LEU A 173 -6.53 -17.52 24.14
N GLY A 174 -5.40 -17.21 24.76
CA GLY A 174 -4.64 -18.14 25.57
C GLY A 174 -4.00 -19.28 24.79
N LEU A 175 -3.81 -19.12 23.47
CA LEU A 175 -3.24 -20.16 22.61
C LEU A 175 -1.70 -20.06 22.60
N THR A 176 -1.04 -21.22 22.58
CA THR A 176 0.41 -21.29 22.38
C THR A 176 0.80 -20.68 21.05
N GLN A 177 1.90 -19.94 21.03
CA GLN A 177 2.42 -19.40 19.76
C GLN A 177 2.83 -20.56 18.84
N LYS A 178 2.58 -20.39 17.54
CA LYS A 178 3.06 -21.34 16.53
C LYS A 178 4.55 -21.12 16.28
N ASP A 179 5.22 -22.19 15.88
CA ASP A 179 6.63 -22.11 15.54
C ASP A 179 6.88 -21.10 14.41
N VAL A 180 7.66 -20.09 14.75
CA VAL A 180 8.16 -19.06 13.84
C VAL A 180 9.68 -19.13 13.94
N PRO A 181 10.44 -19.18 12.83
CA PRO A 181 11.88 -19.11 12.87
C PRO A 181 12.36 -17.91 13.69
N GLU A 182 13.40 -18.09 14.53
CA GLU A 182 13.88 -17.02 15.41
C GLU A 182 14.28 -15.76 14.65
N ASP A 183 14.84 -15.91 13.45
CA ASP A 183 15.23 -14.80 12.57
C ASP A 183 14.04 -14.15 11.84
N GLU A 184 12.86 -14.76 11.87
CA GLU A 184 11.60 -14.20 11.37
C GLU A 184 10.68 -13.70 12.50
N TRP A 185 11.15 -13.74 13.75
CA TRP A 185 10.42 -13.26 14.91
C TRP A 185 10.63 -11.75 15.11
N PHE A 186 9.72 -10.95 14.60
CA PHE A 186 9.80 -9.49 14.71
C PHE A 186 8.90 -8.96 15.82
N ILE A 187 9.50 -8.29 16.81
CA ILE A 187 8.80 -7.52 17.82
C ILE A 187 9.20 -6.06 17.63
N ASP A 188 8.23 -5.21 17.31
CA ASP A 188 8.48 -3.81 16.95
C ASP A 188 8.89 -2.97 18.19
N SER A 189 8.47 -3.35 19.40
CA SER A 189 8.90 -2.70 20.65
C SER A 189 8.80 -3.63 21.86
N GLU A 190 9.61 -3.37 22.89
CA GLU A 190 9.50 -4.05 24.18
C GLU A 190 8.14 -3.78 24.87
N GLU A 191 7.50 -2.65 24.60
CA GLU A 191 6.18 -2.31 25.12
C GLU A 191 5.09 -3.16 24.47
N GLU A 192 5.20 -3.42 23.18
CA GLU A 192 4.28 -4.29 22.44
C GLU A 192 4.40 -5.76 22.88
N ALA A 193 5.61 -6.20 23.22
CA ALA A 193 5.86 -7.55 23.73
C ALA A 193 5.28 -7.81 25.12
N LYS A 194 5.09 -6.78 25.94
CA LYS A 194 4.67 -6.89 27.35
C LYS A 194 3.17 -6.82 27.57
N ARG A 195 2.39 -6.37 26.58
CA ARG A 195 0.94 -6.17 26.73
C ARG A 195 0.15 -7.10 25.81
N THR A 196 -0.59 -7.99 26.41
CA THR A 196 -1.61 -8.77 25.71
C THR A 196 -2.83 -7.86 25.41
N MET A 197 -3.22 -7.77 24.16
CA MET A 197 -4.44 -7.09 23.74
C MET A 197 -5.66 -7.94 24.10
N SER A 198 -6.80 -7.30 24.40
CA SER A 198 -8.03 -8.04 24.57
C SER A 198 -8.61 -8.52 23.22
N PRO A 199 -9.44 -9.55 23.20
CA PRO A 199 -10.11 -9.97 21.96
C PRO A 199 -10.93 -8.85 21.31
N GLU A 200 -11.55 -7.96 22.10
CA GLU A 200 -12.37 -6.84 21.63
C GLU A 200 -11.48 -5.75 20.96
N GLU A 201 -10.30 -5.48 21.52
CA GLU A 201 -9.33 -4.57 20.88
C GLU A 201 -8.89 -5.12 19.52
N ILE A 202 -8.67 -6.44 19.41
CA ILE A 202 -8.28 -7.09 18.15
C ILE A 202 -9.46 -7.12 17.16
N ASP A 203 -10.70 -7.34 17.63
CA ASP A 203 -11.89 -7.24 16.80
C ASP A 203 -12.02 -5.87 16.14
N ASP A 204 -11.76 -4.79 16.91
CA ASP A 204 -11.78 -3.44 16.35
C ASP A 204 -10.65 -3.22 15.34
N ILE A 205 -9.42 -3.65 15.63
CA ILE A 205 -8.30 -3.53 14.70
C ILE A 205 -8.56 -4.31 13.42
N ALA A 206 -9.04 -5.55 13.54
CA ALA A 206 -9.34 -6.42 12.41
C ALA A 206 -10.60 -5.96 11.63
N GLY A 207 -11.45 -5.14 12.21
CA GLY A 207 -12.75 -4.77 11.65
C GLY A 207 -13.77 -5.90 11.66
N GLY A 208 -13.59 -6.91 12.55
CA GLY A 208 -14.48 -8.05 12.69
C GLY A 208 -13.87 -9.22 13.46
N HIS A 209 -14.65 -10.28 13.65
CA HIS A 209 -14.30 -11.44 14.49
C HIS A 209 -13.63 -12.59 13.72
N TYR A 210 -13.45 -12.47 12.41
CA TYR A 210 -12.96 -13.55 11.51
C TYR A 210 -11.59 -14.11 11.93
N TRP A 211 -10.73 -13.27 12.47
CA TRP A 211 -9.38 -13.62 12.90
C TRP A 211 -9.38 -14.73 13.96
N ARG A 212 -10.42 -14.79 14.81
CA ARG A 212 -10.54 -15.78 15.91
C ARG A 212 -10.49 -17.20 15.38
N SER A 213 -11.29 -17.52 14.36
CA SER A 213 -11.30 -18.84 13.73
C SER A 213 -9.99 -19.16 13.00
N ILE A 214 -9.38 -18.17 12.36
CA ILE A 214 -8.12 -18.33 11.64
C ILE A 214 -6.99 -18.67 12.61
N VAL A 215 -6.80 -17.87 13.67
CA VAL A 215 -5.67 -18.08 14.61
C VAL A 215 -5.86 -19.30 15.52
N SER A 216 -7.08 -19.84 15.63
CA SER A 216 -7.38 -21.06 16.38
C SER A 216 -7.30 -22.33 15.53
N SER A 217 -7.07 -22.20 14.22
CA SER A 217 -7.00 -23.33 13.29
C SER A 217 -5.67 -24.08 13.38
N GLU A 218 -5.59 -25.22 12.69
CA GLU A 218 -4.35 -26.01 12.56
C GLU A 218 -3.39 -25.48 11.47
N MET A 219 -3.73 -24.37 10.80
CA MET A 219 -2.86 -23.72 9.83
C MET A 219 -1.50 -23.35 10.43
N ASN A 220 -0.46 -23.33 9.62
CA ASN A 220 0.83 -22.77 10.02
C ASN A 220 0.76 -21.23 10.11
N PHE A 221 1.80 -20.61 10.69
CA PHE A 221 1.80 -19.16 10.92
C PHE A 221 1.68 -18.33 9.63
N PRO A 222 2.43 -18.61 8.55
CA PRO A 222 2.24 -17.90 7.26
C PRO A 222 0.82 -18.00 6.70
N GLU A 223 0.18 -19.17 6.81
CA GLU A 223 -1.20 -19.37 6.34
C GLU A 223 -2.22 -18.58 7.17
N MET A 224 -2.01 -18.51 8.49
CA MET A 224 -2.83 -17.66 9.37
C MET A 224 -2.68 -16.18 9.03
N GLU A 225 -1.45 -15.74 8.81
CA GLU A 225 -1.13 -14.36 8.45
C GLU A 225 -1.82 -13.98 7.13
N GLU A 226 -1.65 -14.78 6.09
CA GLU A 226 -2.30 -14.60 4.79
C GLU A 226 -3.82 -14.59 4.90
N GLY A 227 -4.38 -15.52 5.70
CA GLY A 227 -5.82 -15.61 5.99
C GLY A 227 -6.36 -14.34 6.65
N CYS A 228 -5.66 -13.83 7.68
CA CYS A 228 -6.05 -12.61 8.36
C CYS A 228 -6.00 -11.39 7.42
N VAL A 229 -4.97 -11.28 6.59
CA VAL A 229 -4.84 -10.20 5.62
C VAL A 229 -5.94 -10.25 4.57
N ARG A 230 -6.25 -11.42 4.04
CA ARG A 230 -7.32 -11.60 3.06
C ARG A 230 -8.66 -11.11 3.59
N GLU A 231 -9.01 -11.48 4.81
CA GLU A 231 -10.25 -11.06 5.44
C GLU A 231 -10.24 -9.55 5.79
N TYR A 232 -9.09 -8.99 6.20
CA TYR A 232 -8.94 -7.55 6.39
C TYR A 232 -9.21 -6.77 5.10
N ILE A 233 -8.71 -7.26 3.97
CA ILE A 233 -8.97 -6.68 2.64
C ILE A 233 -10.48 -6.72 2.34
N VAL A 234 -11.20 -7.79 2.69
CA VAL A 234 -12.66 -7.86 2.53
C VAL A 234 -13.36 -6.75 3.33
N GLN A 235 -12.90 -6.44 4.56
CA GLN A 235 -13.46 -5.33 5.34
C GLN A 235 -13.21 -3.97 4.64
N MET A 236 -12.00 -3.73 4.12
CA MET A 236 -11.68 -2.50 3.40
C MET A 236 -12.43 -2.35 2.08
N ARG A 237 -12.73 -3.45 1.38
CA ARG A 237 -13.51 -3.45 0.13
C ARG A 237 -14.96 -2.95 0.29
N ARG A 238 -15.44 -2.77 1.52
CA ARG A 238 -16.73 -2.09 1.80
C ARG A 238 -16.67 -0.59 1.47
N TYR A 239 -15.48 -0.01 1.43
CA TYR A 239 -15.22 1.41 1.22
C TYR A 239 -14.50 1.71 -0.08
N PHE A 240 -13.59 0.83 -0.49
CA PHE A 240 -12.73 0.99 -1.66
C PHE A 240 -13.09 0.00 -2.76
N GLN A 241 -13.05 0.45 -4.00
CA GLN A 241 -13.29 -0.40 -5.16
C GLN A 241 -12.14 -1.37 -5.41
N GLY A 242 -10.90 -0.93 -5.17
CA GLY A 242 -9.69 -1.75 -5.23
C GLY A 242 -8.93 -1.65 -3.92
N VAL A 243 -8.57 -2.81 -3.39
CA VAL A 243 -7.68 -2.94 -2.23
C VAL A 243 -6.63 -3.97 -2.59
N PHE A 244 -5.38 -3.56 -2.51
CA PHE A 244 -4.21 -4.39 -2.80
C PHE A 244 -3.29 -4.44 -1.58
N ASN A 245 -2.57 -5.53 -1.42
CA ASN A 245 -1.53 -5.64 -0.42
C ASN A 245 -0.22 -6.12 -1.05
N TYR A 246 0.88 -5.68 -0.48
CA TYR A 246 2.22 -6.10 -0.87
C TYR A 246 3.04 -6.48 0.37
N PRO A 247 3.65 -7.69 0.44
CA PRO A 247 4.45 -8.11 1.57
C PRO A 247 5.79 -7.36 1.59
N ILE A 248 6.09 -6.67 2.68
CA ILE A 248 7.40 -6.08 2.94
C ILE A 248 8.18 -7.05 3.83
N LYS A 249 9.22 -7.67 3.29
CA LYS A 249 10.06 -8.63 3.98
C LYS A 249 11.38 -7.98 4.40
N GLU A 250 11.97 -8.45 5.48
CA GLU A 250 13.31 -8.00 5.89
C GLU A 250 14.39 -8.66 5.03
N LYS A 251 14.22 -9.96 4.77
CA LYS A 251 15.02 -10.71 3.79
C LYS A 251 14.07 -11.36 2.79
N TYR A 252 14.48 -11.43 1.54
CA TYR A 252 13.66 -12.04 0.49
C TYR A 252 13.25 -13.49 0.80
N THR A 253 14.14 -14.25 1.43
CA THR A 253 13.94 -15.66 1.82
C THR A 253 12.94 -15.87 2.95
N HIS A 254 12.57 -14.81 3.70
CA HIS A 254 11.62 -14.93 4.79
C HIS A 254 10.24 -15.32 4.27
N LYS A 255 9.60 -16.30 4.92
CA LYS A 255 8.21 -16.71 4.62
C LYS A 255 7.21 -15.73 5.19
N ILE A 256 7.52 -15.13 6.35
CA ILE A 256 6.67 -14.18 7.05
C ILE A 256 7.10 -12.77 6.67
N PRO A 257 6.18 -11.91 6.17
CA PRO A 257 6.50 -10.51 5.95
C PRO A 257 6.65 -9.79 7.29
N LYS A 258 7.46 -8.73 7.32
CA LYS A 258 7.49 -7.84 8.47
C LYS A 258 6.20 -7.02 8.57
N TYR A 259 5.72 -6.57 7.42
CA TYR A 259 4.49 -5.80 7.26
C TYR A 259 3.81 -6.15 5.95
N ARG A 260 2.51 -5.86 5.86
CA ARG A 260 1.77 -5.77 4.60
C ARG A 260 1.51 -4.30 4.29
N LEU A 261 2.02 -3.83 3.18
CA LEU A 261 1.65 -2.52 2.65
C LEU A 261 0.27 -2.65 1.99
N ILE A 262 -0.75 -2.06 2.61
CA ILE A 262 -2.14 -2.13 2.11
C ILE A 262 -2.50 -0.79 1.47
N PHE A 263 -2.96 -0.87 0.23
CA PHE A 263 -3.42 0.28 -0.54
C PHE A 263 -4.91 0.16 -0.84
N GLY A 264 -5.66 1.24 -0.63
CA GLY A 264 -7.08 1.33 -0.95
C GLY A 264 -7.40 2.56 -1.78
N SER A 265 -8.11 2.37 -2.90
CA SER A 265 -8.61 3.45 -3.75
C SER A 265 -9.93 3.08 -4.43
N ARG A 266 -10.67 4.10 -4.88
CA ARG A 266 -11.87 3.93 -5.73
C ARG A 266 -11.57 4.17 -7.20
N HIS A 267 -10.39 4.62 -7.55
CA HIS A 267 -10.05 5.01 -8.92
C HIS A 267 -9.09 4.00 -9.57
N PRO A 268 -9.42 3.45 -10.76
CA PRO A 268 -8.57 2.48 -11.44
C PRO A 268 -7.15 2.99 -11.73
N ASP A 269 -6.99 4.28 -12.06
CA ASP A 269 -5.66 4.86 -12.30
C ASP A 269 -4.76 4.80 -11.07
N ALA A 270 -5.32 4.99 -9.86
CA ALA A 270 -4.55 4.89 -8.63
C ALA A 270 -4.03 3.47 -8.39
N MET A 271 -4.82 2.47 -8.77
CA MET A 271 -4.43 1.05 -8.68
C MET A 271 -3.25 0.72 -9.59
N LEU A 272 -3.26 1.28 -10.82
CA LEU A 272 -2.14 1.13 -11.76
C LEU A 272 -0.89 1.86 -11.26
N LEU A 273 -1.06 3.07 -10.71
CA LEU A 273 0.07 3.85 -10.18
C LEU A 273 0.75 3.18 -9.00
N ILE A 274 -0.02 2.63 -8.05
CA ILE A 274 0.58 1.96 -6.89
C ILE A 274 1.26 0.66 -7.30
N ASN A 275 0.68 -0.09 -8.24
CA ASN A 275 1.34 -1.25 -8.81
C ASN A 275 2.70 -0.91 -9.41
N ASP A 276 2.76 0.12 -10.25
CA ASP A 276 4.00 0.56 -10.89
C ASP A 276 5.01 1.11 -9.87
N ALA A 277 4.53 1.78 -8.81
CA ALA A 277 5.39 2.24 -7.72
C ALA A 277 6.05 1.07 -6.99
N VAL A 278 5.28 0.02 -6.69
CA VAL A 278 5.80 -1.22 -6.08
C VAL A 278 6.81 -1.90 -7.00
N CYS A 279 6.49 -2.09 -8.29
CA CYS A 279 7.39 -2.68 -9.26
C CYS A 279 8.71 -1.89 -9.37
N ASN A 280 8.64 -0.55 -9.46
CA ASN A 280 9.82 0.30 -9.56
C ASN A 280 10.70 0.24 -8.29
N ALA A 281 10.08 0.23 -7.12
CA ALA A 281 10.80 0.10 -5.85
C ALA A 281 11.49 -1.27 -5.76
N ARG A 282 10.78 -2.35 -6.11
CA ARG A 282 11.33 -3.71 -6.18
C ARG A 282 12.53 -3.79 -7.11
N ASP A 283 12.39 -3.32 -8.35
CA ASP A 283 13.46 -3.36 -9.35
C ASP A 283 14.71 -2.60 -8.88
N ARG A 284 14.52 -1.47 -8.19
CA ARG A 284 15.63 -0.68 -7.64
C ARG A 284 16.30 -1.37 -6.46
N PHE A 285 15.48 -1.96 -5.57
CA PHE A 285 15.97 -2.68 -4.39
C PHE A 285 16.84 -3.87 -4.82
N LEU A 286 16.36 -4.68 -5.74
CA LEU A 286 17.08 -5.84 -6.28
C LEU A 286 18.36 -5.47 -7.01
N LYS A 287 18.37 -4.37 -7.77
CA LYS A 287 19.60 -3.89 -8.42
C LYS A 287 20.68 -3.53 -7.40
N LYS A 288 20.29 -2.97 -6.24
CA LYS A 288 21.22 -2.63 -5.16
C LYS A 288 21.79 -3.89 -4.51
N GLU A 289 20.96 -4.86 -4.18
CA GLU A 289 21.42 -6.14 -3.60
C GLU A 289 22.39 -6.90 -4.52
N ARG A 290 22.19 -6.82 -5.85
CA ARG A 290 23.13 -7.39 -6.84
C ARG A 290 24.53 -6.78 -6.76
N VAL A 291 24.63 -5.49 -6.48
CA VAL A 291 25.92 -4.77 -6.37
C VAL A 291 26.63 -5.10 -5.05
N ASP A 292 25.86 -5.30 -3.97
CA ASP A 292 26.42 -5.57 -2.63
C ASP A 292 26.75 -7.07 -2.37
N GLY A 293 26.70 -7.92 -3.40
CA GLY A 293 27.24 -9.29 -3.36
C GLY A 293 26.31 -10.40 -2.87
N TRP A 294 25.03 -10.15 -2.74
CA TRP A 294 24.00 -11.14 -2.38
C TRP A 294 23.50 -11.92 -3.63
N LEU A 295 24.39 -12.71 -4.20
CA LEU A 295 24.26 -13.28 -5.56
C LEU A 295 23.37 -14.55 -5.66
N PHE A 296 22.81 -15.09 -4.58
CA PHE A 296 22.33 -16.47 -4.59
C PHE A 296 20.82 -16.69 -4.81
N ASP A 297 19.98 -15.65 -4.81
CA ASP A 297 18.51 -15.84 -4.88
C ASP A 297 17.84 -15.25 -6.14
N LEU A 298 18.61 -14.83 -7.11
CA LEU A 298 18.13 -14.15 -8.31
C LEU A 298 17.44 -15.06 -9.34
N ARG A 299 17.63 -16.39 -9.25
CA ARG A 299 17.02 -17.34 -10.19
C ARG A 299 15.50 -17.46 -10.06
N GLN A 300 14.94 -17.21 -8.86
CA GLN A 300 13.49 -17.26 -8.66
C GLN A 300 12.78 -15.97 -9.13
N GLU A 301 13.48 -14.85 -9.31
CA GLU A 301 12.87 -13.61 -9.77
C GLU A 301 12.85 -13.47 -11.29
N ASP A 302 13.75 -14.10 -12.02
CA ASP A 302 13.65 -14.19 -13.49
C ASP A 302 12.39 -14.97 -13.91
N GLU A 303 11.90 -15.91 -13.07
CA GLU A 303 10.62 -16.60 -13.27
C GLU A 303 9.40 -15.69 -13.08
N LYS A 304 9.47 -14.65 -12.25
CA LYS A 304 8.36 -13.71 -12.03
C LYS A 304 8.13 -12.75 -13.21
N HIS A 305 9.15 -12.51 -14.01
CA HIS A 305 9.05 -11.72 -15.24
C HIS A 305 8.74 -12.56 -16.48
N ASP A 306 8.30 -13.81 -16.31
CA ASP A 306 7.85 -14.62 -17.43
C ASP A 306 6.60 -14.00 -18.08
N PRO A 307 6.70 -13.49 -19.31
CA PRO A 307 5.56 -12.91 -20.01
C PRO A 307 4.45 -13.94 -20.27
N THR A 308 4.73 -15.23 -20.26
CA THR A 308 3.76 -16.32 -20.45
C THR A 308 2.78 -16.35 -19.29
N ARG A 309 3.26 -16.23 -18.04
CA ARG A 309 2.43 -16.18 -16.84
C ARG A 309 1.48 -14.96 -16.87
N LEU A 310 1.98 -13.79 -17.28
CA LEU A 310 1.15 -12.60 -17.41
C LEU A 310 0.07 -12.78 -18.49
N GLN A 311 0.44 -13.35 -19.65
CA GLN A 311 -0.51 -13.64 -20.74
C GLN A 311 -1.60 -14.62 -20.29
N GLU A 312 -1.25 -15.68 -19.56
CA GLU A 312 -2.21 -16.64 -18.99
C GLU A 312 -3.16 -15.97 -18.00
N THR A 313 -2.62 -15.13 -17.11
CA THR A 313 -3.43 -14.34 -16.19
C THR A 313 -4.44 -13.45 -16.93
N ILE A 314 -4.00 -12.73 -17.96
CA ILE A 314 -4.85 -11.87 -18.77
C ILE A 314 -5.95 -12.68 -19.47
N ARG A 315 -5.62 -13.84 -20.06
CA ARG A 315 -6.60 -14.74 -20.71
C ARG A 315 -7.63 -15.27 -19.71
N THR A 316 -7.16 -15.71 -18.55
CA THR A 316 -8.02 -16.25 -17.48
C THR A 316 -9.00 -15.19 -17.00
N VAL A 317 -8.51 -13.99 -16.69
CA VAL A 317 -9.37 -12.87 -16.27
C VAL A 317 -10.37 -12.51 -17.34
N LEU A 318 -9.93 -12.35 -18.60
CA LEU A 318 -10.82 -11.97 -19.71
C LEU A 318 -11.84 -13.06 -20.01
N GLY A 319 -11.48 -14.33 -19.85
CA GLY A 319 -12.39 -15.48 -20.05
C GLY A 319 -13.56 -15.52 -19.09
N GLY A 320 -13.47 -14.90 -17.93
CA GLY A 320 -14.55 -14.75 -16.95
C GLY A 320 -15.58 -13.67 -17.29
N PHE A 321 -15.39 -12.92 -18.37
CA PHE A 321 -16.26 -11.81 -18.78
C PHE A 321 -16.61 -11.91 -20.25
N GLU A 322 -17.77 -11.38 -20.64
CA GLU A 322 -18.13 -11.23 -22.05
C GLU A 322 -17.15 -10.29 -22.77
N LYS A 323 -16.90 -9.14 -22.17
CA LYS A 323 -15.91 -8.15 -22.60
C LYS A 323 -15.47 -7.26 -21.44
N LEU A 324 -14.25 -6.74 -21.50
CA LEU A 324 -13.70 -5.75 -20.57
C LEU A 324 -13.00 -4.63 -21.33
N LYS A 325 -13.04 -3.42 -20.79
CA LYS A 325 -12.13 -2.36 -21.24
C LYS A 325 -10.69 -2.73 -20.91
N ARG A 326 -9.73 -2.32 -21.74
CA ARG A 326 -8.31 -2.64 -21.51
C ARG A 326 -7.85 -2.24 -20.10
N ARG A 327 -8.22 -1.04 -19.64
CA ARG A 327 -7.91 -0.58 -18.27
C ARG A 327 -8.46 -1.52 -17.21
N ASP A 328 -9.73 -1.89 -17.32
CA ASP A 328 -10.39 -2.75 -16.32
C ASP A 328 -9.79 -4.15 -16.33
N LEU A 329 -9.42 -4.67 -17.50
CA LEU A 329 -8.71 -5.94 -17.64
C LEU A 329 -7.37 -5.91 -16.90
N ILE A 330 -6.57 -4.86 -17.08
CA ILE A 330 -5.29 -4.71 -16.37
C ILE A 330 -5.52 -4.63 -14.87
N VAL A 331 -6.44 -3.78 -14.40
CA VAL A 331 -6.74 -3.63 -12.96
C VAL A 331 -7.19 -4.95 -12.34
N ARG A 332 -8.04 -5.73 -13.02
CA ARG A 332 -8.47 -7.04 -12.54
C ARG A 332 -7.34 -8.07 -12.53
N SER A 333 -6.43 -8.00 -13.49
CA SER A 333 -5.24 -8.86 -13.51
C SER A 333 -4.34 -8.62 -12.31
N LEU A 334 -4.31 -7.40 -11.74
CA LEU A 334 -3.54 -7.09 -10.54
C LEU A 334 -3.99 -7.91 -9.32
N GLU A 335 -5.17 -8.46 -9.27
CA GLU A 335 -5.59 -9.34 -8.16
C GLU A 335 -4.68 -10.60 -8.05
N ASN A 336 -4.06 -11.01 -9.16
CA ASN A 336 -3.20 -12.18 -9.23
C ASN A 336 -1.70 -11.86 -9.33
N VAL A 337 -1.35 -10.64 -9.81
CA VAL A 337 0.04 -10.30 -10.15
C VAL A 337 0.44 -8.89 -9.67
N PHE A 338 -0.16 -8.43 -8.57
CA PHE A 338 0.14 -7.11 -8.00
C PHE A 338 1.61 -6.99 -7.59
N GLY A 339 2.26 -5.92 -8.05
CA GLY A 339 3.67 -5.66 -7.79
C GLY A 339 4.64 -6.55 -8.59
N GLU A 340 4.14 -7.39 -9.50
CA GLU A 340 4.99 -8.27 -10.30
C GLU A 340 5.27 -7.69 -11.69
N TYR A 341 4.28 -7.13 -12.37
CA TYR A 341 4.39 -6.58 -13.73
C TYR A 341 3.87 -5.14 -13.79
N LYS A 342 4.61 -4.27 -14.46
CA LYS A 342 4.20 -2.87 -14.69
C LYS A 342 3.04 -2.77 -15.67
N GLU A 343 2.33 -1.64 -15.63
CA GLU A 343 1.26 -1.35 -16.59
C GLU A 343 1.74 -1.47 -18.05
N SER A 344 2.98 -1.06 -18.34
CA SER A 344 3.59 -1.19 -19.67
C SER A 344 3.73 -2.64 -20.12
N GLU A 345 4.06 -3.56 -19.20
CA GLU A 345 4.20 -5.00 -19.49
C GLU A 345 2.83 -5.64 -19.74
N HIS A 346 1.80 -5.27 -18.97
CA HIS A 346 0.42 -5.67 -19.26
C HIS A 346 -0.03 -5.22 -20.67
N LYS A 347 0.27 -3.96 -21.03
CA LYS A 347 -0.05 -3.44 -22.37
C LYS A 347 0.67 -4.20 -23.48
N ALA A 348 1.93 -4.55 -23.26
CA ALA A 348 2.72 -5.37 -24.19
C ALA A 348 2.14 -6.79 -24.34
N ALA A 349 1.81 -7.45 -23.21
CA ALA A 349 1.20 -8.77 -23.20
C ALA A 349 -0.17 -8.79 -23.93
N ILE A 350 -1.04 -7.81 -23.67
CA ILE A 350 -2.32 -7.66 -24.40
C ILE A 350 -2.08 -7.49 -25.90
N THR A 351 -1.08 -6.70 -26.28
CA THR A 351 -0.75 -6.48 -27.69
C THR A 351 -0.25 -7.77 -28.37
N ALA A 352 0.54 -8.59 -27.66
CA ALA A 352 0.99 -9.89 -28.15
C ALA A 352 -0.20 -10.85 -28.36
N LEU A 353 -1.09 -10.97 -27.36
CA LEU A 353 -2.27 -11.83 -27.44
C LEU A 353 -3.23 -11.43 -28.56
N LEU A 354 -3.37 -10.12 -28.85
CA LEU A 354 -4.15 -9.63 -30.00
C LEU A 354 -3.51 -10.02 -31.33
N LYS A 355 -2.17 -9.95 -31.45
CA LYS A 355 -1.45 -10.36 -32.67
C LYS A 355 -1.53 -11.86 -32.91
N GLU A 356 -1.52 -12.65 -31.84
CA GLU A 356 -1.68 -14.11 -31.89
C GLU A 356 -3.13 -14.54 -32.19
N GLY A 357 -4.11 -13.60 -32.14
CA GLY A 357 -5.52 -13.92 -32.34
C GLY A 357 -6.16 -14.72 -31.20
N THR A 358 -5.54 -14.73 -30.01
CA THR A 358 -6.05 -15.44 -28.82
C THR A 358 -7.04 -14.59 -28.03
N ILE A 359 -6.99 -13.26 -28.17
CA ILE A 359 -8.01 -12.31 -27.71
C ILE A 359 -8.36 -11.35 -28.85
N PHE A 360 -9.49 -10.66 -28.73
CA PHE A 360 -10.06 -9.83 -29.80
C PHE A 360 -10.34 -8.42 -29.28
N SER A 361 -10.23 -7.44 -30.17
CA SER A 361 -10.56 -6.04 -29.92
C SER A 361 -11.78 -5.61 -30.74
N GLU A 362 -12.67 -4.83 -30.16
CA GLU A 362 -13.77 -4.19 -30.86
C GLU A 362 -13.26 -3.21 -31.95
N SER A 363 -12.07 -2.63 -31.72
CA SER A 363 -11.45 -1.68 -32.65
C SER A 363 -10.49 -2.39 -33.59
N CYS A 364 -10.68 -2.13 -34.92
CA CYS A 364 -9.71 -2.57 -35.93
C CYS A 364 -8.41 -1.74 -35.96
N LYS A 365 -8.22 -0.79 -35.03
CA LYS A 365 -7.04 0.07 -35.00
C LYS A 365 -5.83 -0.68 -34.43
N THR A 366 -4.66 -0.50 -35.02
CA THR A 366 -3.39 -1.04 -34.59
C THR A 366 -2.96 -0.50 -33.20
N ARG A 367 -3.43 0.70 -32.82
CA ARG A 367 -3.16 1.31 -31.52
C ARG A 367 -4.44 1.38 -30.71
N ILE A 368 -4.55 0.51 -29.71
CA ILE A 368 -5.67 0.48 -28.77
C ILE A 368 -5.39 1.42 -27.58
N ASN A 369 -6.40 2.18 -27.16
CA ASN A 369 -6.37 3.01 -25.95
C ASN A 369 -6.97 2.24 -24.75
N ASP A 370 -7.01 2.88 -23.57
CA ASP A 370 -7.48 2.25 -22.35
C ASP A 370 -8.99 1.97 -22.31
N ASP A 371 -9.77 2.61 -23.17
CA ASP A 371 -11.23 2.48 -23.26
C ASP A 371 -11.70 1.44 -24.29
N VAL A 372 -10.79 0.84 -25.04
CA VAL A 372 -11.12 -0.20 -26.04
C VAL A 372 -11.60 -1.46 -25.33
N TRP A 373 -12.71 -2.01 -25.83
CA TRP A 373 -13.24 -3.28 -25.37
C TRP A 373 -12.44 -4.45 -25.94
N LEU A 374 -12.14 -5.39 -25.07
CA LEU A 374 -11.45 -6.64 -25.38
C LEU A 374 -12.34 -7.81 -24.99
N SER A 375 -12.25 -8.92 -25.76
CA SER A 375 -13.00 -10.15 -25.52
C SER A 375 -12.12 -11.38 -25.77
N ALA A 376 -12.40 -12.47 -25.09
CA ALA A 376 -11.81 -13.78 -25.37
C ALA A 376 -12.43 -14.46 -26.61
N ARG A 377 -13.52 -13.91 -27.16
CA ARG A 377 -14.20 -14.39 -28.36
C ARG A 377 -14.29 -13.28 -29.42
N PRO A 378 -14.33 -13.62 -30.71
CA PRO A 378 -14.54 -12.62 -31.76
C PRO A 378 -15.81 -11.80 -31.52
N PHE A 379 -15.74 -10.50 -31.73
CA PHE A 379 -16.92 -9.64 -31.71
C PHE A 379 -17.81 -10.01 -32.91
N GLN A 380 -19.11 -10.24 -32.66
CA GLN A 380 -20.07 -10.40 -33.76
C GLN A 380 -20.13 -9.08 -34.51
N ARG A 381 -19.74 -9.10 -35.77
CA ARG A 381 -20.03 -7.97 -36.68
C ARG A 381 -21.53 -7.98 -36.91
N GLY A 382 -22.24 -6.99 -36.39
CA GLY A 382 -23.62 -6.75 -36.78
C GLY A 382 -23.68 -6.64 -38.34
N ILE A 383 -24.54 -7.43 -38.94
CA ILE A 383 -24.85 -7.40 -40.34
C ILE A 383 -25.59 -6.10 -40.66
#